data_ef846bd28a821fd325228845bac2bc87
#
_entry.id   ef846bd28a821fd325228845bac2bc87
#
_cell.length_a   1.000
_cell.length_b   1.000
_cell.length_c   1.000
_cell.angle_alpha   90.00
_cell.angle_beta   90.00
_cell.angle_gamma   90.00
#
_symmetry.space_group_name_H-M   'P 1'
#
loop_
_entity.id
_entity.type
_entity.pdbx_description
1 polymer ?
#
loop_
_entity_poly.entity_id
_entity_poly.type
_entity_poly.pdbx_seq_one_letter_code
_entity_poly.pdbx_strand_id
1 'polypeptide(L)'
;MTDKEFFDKSLTLSFEFSRYVIAHSEIDEQIPKGALVVLLLEDDPEFNERAIELAQAQRETGQPVVIVRIQRLLPPTESRLVNPKLELVSSL
;
A
#
# COMPACT_ATOMS: atom_id res chain seq x y z
N MET A 1 -9.65 8.98 12.31
CA MET A 1 -8.89 9.04 11.02
C MET A 1 -9.57 10.03 10.10
N THR A 2 -8.85 11.01 9.60
CA THR A 2 -9.37 11.96 8.62
C THR A 2 -9.40 11.34 7.23
N ASP A 3 -10.14 11.96 6.31
CA ASP A 3 -10.17 11.51 4.91
C ASP A 3 -8.78 11.57 4.27
N LYS A 4 -8.01 12.59 4.59
CA LYS A 4 -6.65 12.74 4.09
C LYS A 4 -5.74 11.62 4.61
N GLU A 5 -5.80 11.31 5.90
CA GLU A 5 -5.02 10.23 6.49
C GLU A 5 -5.35 8.89 5.87
N PHE A 6 -6.64 8.62 5.66
CA PHE A 6 -7.09 7.40 5.00
C PHE A 6 -6.57 7.32 3.55
N PHE A 7 -6.70 8.40 2.80
CA PHE A 7 -6.23 8.46 1.41
C PHE A 7 -4.73 8.24 1.32
N ASP A 8 -3.94 8.95 2.13
CA ASP A 8 -2.48 8.84 2.13
C ASP A 8 -2.04 7.41 2.46
N LYS A 9 -2.66 6.80 3.45
CA LYS A 9 -2.33 5.43 3.86
C LYS A 9 -2.72 4.41 2.79
N SER A 10 -3.88 4.58 2.17
CA SER A 10 -4.34 3.75 1.06
C SER A 10 -3.38 3.82 -0.12
N LEU A 11 -2.92 5.02 -0.46
CA LEU A 11 -1.99 5.23 -1.56
C LEU A 11 -0.65 4.54 -1.28
N THR A 12 -0.13 4.72 -0.06
CA THR A 12 1.12 4.07 0.35
C THR A 12 1.01 2.55 0.27
N LEU A 13 -0.07 1.98 0.79
CA LEU A 13 -0.30 0.53 0.73
C LEU A 13 -0.39 0.03 -0.70
N SER A 14 -1.06 0.76 -1.58
CA SER A 14 -1.19 0.38 -2.99
C SER A 14 0.16 0.34 -3.69
N PHE A 15 1.02 1.34 -3.46
CA PHE A 15 2.37 1.35 -4.01
C PHE A 15 3.21 0.20 -3.44
N GLU A 16 3.17 -0.03 -2.14
CA GLU A 16 3.95 -1.09 -1.52
C GLU A 16 3.48 -2.47 -1.95
N PHE A 17 2.17 -2.66 -2.11
CA PHE A 17 1.63 -3.92 -2.62
C PHE A 17 2.08 -4.17 -4.07
N SER A 18 2.05 -3.15 -4.92
CA SER A 18 2.54 -3.26 -6.30
C SER A 18 4.01 -3.67 -6.34
N ARG A 19 4.84 -3.08 -5.49
CA ARG A 19 6.26 -3.45 -5.38
C ARG A 19 6.43 -4.89 -4.91
N TYR A 20 5.62 -5.31 -3.95
CA TYR A 20 5.65 -6.68 -3.44
C TYR A 20 5.29 -7.69 -4.54
N VAL A 21 4.25 -7.41 -5.31
CA VAL A 21 3.80 -8.28 -6.40
C VAL A 21 4.85 -8.40 -7.50
N ILE A 22 5.55 -7.31 -7.81
CA ILE A 22 6.65 -7.34 -8.80
C ILE A 22 7.76 -8.29 -8.34
N ALA A 23 8.07 -8.28 -7.04
CA ALA A 23 9.10 -9.16 -6.46
C ALA A 23 8.61 -10.59 -6.23
N HIS A 24 7.29 -10.82 -6.20
CA HIS A 24 6.67 -12.09 -5.88
C HIS A 24 5.57 -12.40 -6.91
N SER A 25 5.98 -12.75 -8.14
CA SER A 25 5.05 -12.95 -9.26
C SER A 25 4.01 -14.06 -9.02
N GLU A 26 4.29 -14.99 -8.13
CA GLU A 26 3.34 -16.05 -7.74
C GLU A 26 2.09 -15.48 -7.07
N ILE A 27 2.19 -14.31 -6.45
CA ILE A 27 1.04 -13.62 -5.85
C ILE A 27 0.11 -13.10 -6.95
N ASP A 28 0.67 -12.52 -8.00
CA ASP A 28 -0.11 -12.00 -9.12
C ASP A 28 -0.96 -13.10 -9.78
N GLU A 29 -0.40 -14.29 -9.89
CA GLU A 29 -1.10 -15.44 -10.47
C GLU A 29 -2.33 -15.87 -9.65
N GLN A 30 -2.36 -15.53 -8.36
CA GLN A 30 -3.47 -15.86 -7.47
C GLN A 30 -4.61 -14.85 -7.53
N ILE A 31 -4.40 -13.71 -8.19
CA ILE A 31 -5.41 -12.66 -8.29
C ILE A 31 -6.20 -12.83 -9.58
N PRO A 32 -7.51 -13.12 -9.50
CA PRO A 32 -8.34 -13.25 -10.70
C PRO A 32 -8.34 -11.95 -11.51
N LYS A 33 -8.38 -12.08 -12.81
CA LYS A 33 -8.44 -10.93 -13.70
C LYS A 33 -9.73 -10.14 -13.42
N GLY A 34 -9.59 -8.83 -13.30
CA GLY A 34 -10.72 -7.95 -13.02
C GLY A 34 -11.15 -7.92 -11.56
N ALA A 35 -10.43 -8.59 -10.66
CA ALA A 35 -10.77 -8.60 -9.24
C ALA A 35 -10.63 -7.22 -8.59
N LEU A 36 -11.50 -6.95 -7.63
CA LEU A 36 -11.33 -5.84 -6.71
C LEU A 36 -10.41 -6.31 -5.58
N VAL A 37 -9.25 -5.69 -5.46
CA VAL A 37 -8.27 -6.01 -4.41
C VAL A 37 -8.46 -5.07 -3.24
N VAL A 38 -8.69 -5.63 -2.05
CA VAL A 38 -8.90 -4.88 -0.81
C VAL A 38 -7.73 -5.14 0.12
N LEU A 39 -6.97 -4.10 0.43
CA LEU A 39 -5.80 -4.20 1.31
C LEU A 39 -6.21 -3.84 2.73
N LEU A 40 -5.97 -4.75 3.66
CA LEU A 40 -6.28 -4.58 5.07
C LEU A 40 -5.02 -4.72 5.91
N LEU A 41 -4.98 -3.98 7.02
CA LEU A 41 -3.89 -4.03 8.00
C LEU A 41 -4.39 -4.66 9.29
N GLU A 42 -3.75 -5.74 9.74
CA GLU A 42 -4.18 -6.43 10.96
C GLU A 42 -4.06 -5.55 12.21
N ASP A 43 -3.17 -4.55 12.18
CA ASP A 43 -2.94 -3.65 13.31
C ASP A 43 -3.74 -2.34 13.23
N ASP A 44 -4.63 -2.18 12.26
CA ASP A 44 -5.38 -0.92 12.08
C ASP A 44 -6.86 -1.17 11.74
N PRO A 45 -7.68 -1.49 12.76
CA PRO A 45 -9.10 -1.77 12.55
C PRO A 45 -9.89 -0.59 11.97
N GLU A 46 -9.55 0.64 12.36
CA GLU A 46 -10.23 1.84 11.87
C GLU A 46 -10.01 2.03 10.36
N PHE A 47 -8.79 1.86 9.91
CA PHE A 47 -8.48 1.88 8.49
C PHE A 47 -9.24 0.79 7.74
N ASN A 48 -9.25 -0.43 8.27
CA ASN A 48 -9.90 -1.58 7.64
C ASN A 48 -11.39 -1.38 7.46
N GLU A 49 -12.07 -0.81 8.46
CA GLU A 49 -13.48 -0.53 8.38
C GLU A 49 -13.81 0.39 7.21
N ARG A 50 -13.07 1.48 7.06
CA ARG A 50 -13.24 2.40 5.94
C ARG A 50 -12.89 1.77 4.59
N ALA A 51 -11.83 0.97 4.56
CA ALA A 51 -11.42 0.28 3.33
C ALA A 51 -12.50 -0.70 2.86
N ILE A 52 -13.13 -1.42 3.77
CA ILE A 52 -14.22 -2.35 3.46
C ILE A 52 -15.46 -1.58 2.98
N GLU A 53 -15.84 -0.51 3.65
CA GLU A 53 -16.97 0.34 3.23
C GLU A 53 -16.76 0.87 1.81
N LEU A 54 -15.58 1.36 1.52
CA LEU A 54 -15.24 1.86 0.18
C LEU A 54 -15.29 0.74 -0.86
N ALA A 55 -14.76 -0.43 -0.54
CA ALA A 55 -14.79 -1.58 -1.43
C ALA A 55 -16.22 -2.02 -1.74
N GLN A 56 -17.10 -2.05 -0.74
CA GLN A 56 -18.51 -2.38 -0.92
C GLN A 56 -19.20 -1.38 -1.85
N ALA A 57 -18.85 -0.10 -1.74
CA ALA A 57 -19.42 0.94 -2.61
C ALA A 57 -18.90 0.87 -4.05
N GLN A 58 -17.67 0.39 -4.25
CA GLN A 58 -17.02 0.35 -5.57
C GLN A 58 -17.20 -0.97 -6.32
N ARG A 59 -17.55 -2.02 -5.61
CA ARG A 59 -17.66 -3.35 -6.21
C ARG A 59 -18.77 -3.41 -7.27
N GLU A 60 -18.42 -3.93 -8.44
CA GLU A 60 -19.38 -4.19 -9.50
C GLU A 60 -20.05 -5.55 -9.28
N THR A 61 -21.27 -5.69 -9.83
CA THR A 61 -22.01 -6.95 -9.73
C THR A 61 -21.22 -8.11 -10.34
N GLY A 62 -21.03 -9.16 -9.54
CA GLY A 62 -20.30 -10.36 -9.99
C GLY A 62 -18.79 -10.20 -10.01
N GLN A 63 -18.26 -9.05 -9.64
CA GLN A 63 -16.81 -8.84 -9.59
C GLN A 63 -16.18 -9.68 -8.47
N PRO A 64 -15.13 -10.47 -8.77
CA PRO A 64 -14.41 -11.17 -7.71
C PRO A 64 -13.72 -10.19 -6.78
N VAL A 65 -13.68 -10.53 -5.50
CA VAL A 65 -13.01 -9.71 -4.48
C VAL A 65 -11.89 -10.53 -3.85
N VAL A 66 -10.71 -9.94 -3.81
CA VAL A 66 -9.56 -10.53 -3.11
C VAL A 66 -9.20 -9.63 -1.94
N ILE A 67 -9.21 -10.19 -0.75
CA ILE A 67 -8.76 -9.50 0.45
C ILE A 67 -7.32 -9.90 0.71
N VAL A 68 -6.44 -8.91 0.79
CA VAL A 68 -5.03 -9.10 1.16
C VAL A 68 -4.86 -8.63 2.59
N ARG A 69 -4.60 -9.56 3.50
CA ARG A 69 -4.37 -9.24 4.91
C ARG A 69 -2.89 -9.04 5.14
N ILE A 70 -2.52 -7.84 5.51
CA ILE A 70 -1.15 -7.42 5.74
C ILE A 70 -0.99 -7.27 7.25
N GLN A 71 0.05 -7.88 7.79
CA GLN A 71 0.30 -7.85 9.23
C GLN A 71 0.52 -6.41 9.71
N ARG A 72 1.37 -5.68 9.03
CA ARG A 72 1.62 -4.26 9.30
C ARG A 72 2.41 -3.62 8.16
N LEU A 73 2.33 -2.30 8.07
CA LEU A 73 3.16 -1.51 7.18
C LEU A 73 4.34 -0.97 7.98
N LEU A 74 5.56 -1.34 7.58
CA LEU A 74 6.75 -0.84 8.25
C LEU A 74 6.93 0.66 7.97
N PRO A 75 7.57 1.41 8.88
CA PRO A 75 7.93 2.80 8.61
C PRO A 75 8.77 2.92 7.36
N PRO A 76 8.75 4.08 6.67
CA PRO A 76 9.61 4.28 5.52
C PRO A 76 11.07 4.10 5.90
N THR A 77 11.82 3.46 5.00
CA THR A 77 13.26 3.28 5.20
C THR A 77 13.95 4.64 5.11
N GLU A 78 15.07 4.76 5.83
CA GLU A 78 15.91 5.95 5.74
C GLU A 78 16.51 6.06 4.34
N SER A 79 17.10 7.24 4.05
CA SER A 79 17.79 7.49 2.80
C SER A 79 18.85 6.43 2.51
N ARG A 80 19.06 6.13 1.23
CA ARG A 80 20.10 5.20 0.78
C ARG A 80 21.50 5.80 0.82
N LEU A 81 21.62 7.08 1.15
CA LEU A 81 22.92 7.74 1.26
C LEU A 81 23.66 7.26 2.50
N VAL A 82 24.92 6.92 2.32
CA VAL A 82 25.79 6.47 3.42
C VAL A 82 26.72 7.61 3.78
N ASN A 83 26.58 8.13 5.01
CA ASN A 83 27.47 9.14 5.59
C ASN A 83 27.81 10.33 4.64
N PRO A 84 26.81 11.02 4.10
CA PRO A 84 27.10 12.16 3.24
C PRO A 84 27.83 13.24 4.03
N LYS A 85 28.87 13.79 3.45
CA LYS A 85 29.63 14.90 4.03
C LYS A 85 29.46 16.11 3.15
N LEU A 86 29.24 17.25 3.77
CA LEU A 86 29.08 18.50 3.06
C LEU A 86 30.41 19.26 3.09
N GLU A 87 30.82 19.73 1.94
CA GLU A 87 31.97 20.60 1.81
C GLU A 87 31.52 21.90 1.16
N LEU A 88 31.85 23.01 1.78
CA LEU A 88 31.53 24.31 1.24
C LEU A 88 32.68 24.78 0.34
N VAL A 89 32.39 24.95 -0.94
CA VAL A 89 33.37 25.39 -1.90
C VAL A 89 32.97 26.73 -2.50
N SER A 90 33.94 27.61 -2.79
CA SER A 90 33.66 28.92 -3.35
C SER A 90 33.62 28.90 -4.89
N SER A 91 34.14 27.86 -5.50
CA SER A 91 34.15 27.71 -6.96
C SER A 91 34.28 26.22 -7.31
N LEU A 92 33.56 25.82 -8.31
CA LEU A 92 33.59 24.44 -8.80
C LEU A 92 34.19 24.37 -10.20
#